data_0f7a380b5e48e23cb560527800819e48
#
_entry.id   0f7a380b5e48e23cb560527800819e48
#
_cell.length_a   1.000
_cell.length_b   1.000
_cell.length_c   1.000
_cell.angle_alpha   90.00
_cell.angle_beta   90.00
_cell.angle_gamma   90.00
#
_symmetry.space_group_name_H-M   'P 1'
#
loop_
_entity.id
_entity.type
_entity.pdbx_description
1 polymer ?
#
loop_
_entity_poly.entity_id
_entity_poly.type
_entity_poly.pdbx_seq_one_letter_code
_entity_poly.pdbx_strand_id
1 'polypeptide(L)'
;MGMKEKGVWKSVFFLLTLSICVCLAAIGVYAADTGRYGDMPEGYGEILDTLPEEIRDRLPEGVDSERTEEAGEAVSEMTDSRYLLTLLADLTGIEMGQAVRLFAKLFGLLLLSAVFAAVRSSFGSDALSGAVRFCSTAAIFAAMIYVQLDHLRYVQNFLERVCSLMNAMIPVTGAVWAMGGNVSTAAVGSAGLYSFLAVCENLCAKTVMPVCGFCTALALCNTLSPEMGIKGFAGAVKKIYTFVLGLIMTILVASLGSQTALSSAADGTVARTAKMVSSTVIPVVGGAVGDTLRTVGAGVQYLKSVVGIGGIVFLFLLTLPTLISLLLTRLVFLLCGGIADLLGCESEGRLLGELGSVYGCMIAVVSMTSVMFILGLTIFVKTVVAVA
;
A
#
# COMPACT_ATOMS: atom_id res chain seq x y z
N MET A 1 3.93 23.21 19.83
CA MET A 1 3.47 22.55 18.61
C MET A 1 4.42 21.43 18.08
N GLY A 2 5.60 21.26 18.62
CA GLY A 2 6.67 20.42 18.05
C GLY A 2 6.80 18.95 18.47
N MET A 3 6.09 18.44 19.48
CA MET A 3 6.37 17.10 20.01
C MET A 3 5.41 16.00 19.54
N LYS A 4 4.16 16.32 19.19
CA LYS A 4 3.17 15.33 18.68
C LYS A 4 3.31 15.04 17.19
N GLU A 5 3.76 15.98 16.37
CA GLU A 5 4.02 15.76 14.93
C GLU A 5 5.25 14.89 14.66
N LYS A 6 6.29 15.01 15.50
CA LYS A 6 7.49 14.14 15.39
C LYS A 6 7.15 12.65 15.54
N GLY A 7 6.11 12.31 16.30
CA GLY A 7 5.64 10.93 16.47
C GLY A 7 5.00 10.37 15.18
N VAL A 8 4.17 11.15 14.51
CA VAL A 8 3.49 10.74 13.27
C VAL A 8 4.49 10.64 12.11
N TRP A 9 5.40 11.61 11.99
CA TRP A 9 6.48 11.56 10.99
C TRP A 9 7.39 10.35 11.19
N LYS A 10 7.76 10.05 12.45
CA LYS A 10 8.52 8.83 12.77
C LYS A 10 7.74 7.56 12.41
N SER A 11 6.44 7.52 12.67
CA SER A 11 5.63 6.34 12.34
C SER A 11 5.43 6.17 10.84
N VAL A 12 5.19 7.26 10.09
CA VAL A 12 5.06 7.21 8.62
C VAL A 12 6.40 6.86 7.98
N PHE A 13 7.48 7.48 8.42
CA PHE A 13 8.83 7.16 7.94
C PHE A 13 9.24 5.73 8.32
N PHE A 14 8.87 5.29 9.52
CA PHE A 14 9.09 3.91 9.97
C PHE A 14 8.27 2.90 9.16
N LEU A 15 7.00 3.19 8.86
CA LEU A 15 6.17 2.34 8.01
C LEU A 15 6.67 2.30 6.56
N LEU A 16 7.11 3.43 6.03
CA LEU A 16 7.69 3.51 4.69
C LEU A 16 9.05 2.81 4.61
N THR A 17 9.92 3.01 5.59
CA THR A 17 11.19 2.28 5.69
C THR A 17 10.97 0.80 5.98
N LEU A 18 9.97 0.44 6.79
CA LEU A 18 9.60 -0.95 7.04
C LEU A 18 9.06 -1.60 5.76
N SER A 19 8.21 -0.91 4.99
CA SER A 19 7.71 -1.39 3.69
C SER A 19 8.86 -1.62 2.71
N ILE A 20 9.78 -0.65 2.59
CA ILE A 20 10.97 -0.76 1.75
C ILE A 20 11.91 -1.86 2.27
N CYS A 21 12.16 -1.94 3.59
CA CYS A 21 13.00 -2.98 4.18
C CYS A 21 12.39 -4.38 4.02
N VAL A 22 11.07 -4.52 4.14
CA VAL A 22 10.38 -5.81 3.92
C VAL A 22 10.45 -6.19 2.44
N CYS A 23 10.26 -5.24 1.52
CA CYS A 23 10.52 -5.47 0.09
C CYS A 23 11.96 -5.90 -0.17
N LEU A 24 12.95 -5.16 0.33
CA LEU A 24 14.37 -5.48 0.14
C LEU A 24 14.77 -6.80 0.83
N ALA A 25 14.20 -7.12 1.98
CA ALA A 25 14.43 -8.39 2.67
C ALA A 25 13.76 -9.58 1.95
N ALA A 26 12.63 -9.36 1.30
CA ALA A 26 12.00 -10.37 0.45
C ALA A 26 12.82 -10.61 -0.84
N ILE A 27 13.47 -9.58 -1.38
CA ILE A 27 14.31 -9.60 -2.57
C ILE A 27 15.66 -10.26 -2.31
N GLY A 28 16.22 -10.16 -1.10
CA GLY A 28 17.59 -10.64 -0.74
C GLY A 28 17.78 -12.17 -0.74
N VAL A 29 16.83 -12.96 -1.18
CA VAL A 29 16.86 -14.44 -1.14
C VAL A 29 17.16 -15.08 -2.51
N TYR A 30 17.47 -14.30 -3.56
CA TYR A 30 17.58 -14.85 -4.90
C TYR A 30 19.00 -14.83 -5.49
N ALA A 31 19.65 -16.00 -5.44
CA ALA A 31 20.54 -16.51 -6.47
C ALA A 31 19.98 -17.91 -6.84
N ALA A 32 19.14 -18.00 -7.84
CA ALA A 32 18.55 -19.26 -8.26
C ALA A 32 19.34 -19.89 -9.40
N ASP A 33 19.55 -21.18 -9.25
CA ASP A 33 20.14 -22.10 -10.22
C ASP A 33 19.27 -22.15 -11.49
N THR A 34 19.89 -22.04 -12.66
CA THR A 34 19.25 -22.05 -13.98
C THR A 34 18.86 -23.49 -14.39
N GLY A 35 17.75 -23.99 -13.84
CA GLY A 35 17.11 -25.22 -14.28
C GLY A 35 15.98 -24.92 -15.28
N ARG A 36 15.64 -25.86 -16.19
CA ARG A 36 14.43 -25.77 -17.02
C ARG A 36 13.20 -25.90 -16.11
N TYR A 37 12.49 -24.81 -15.99
CA TYR A 37 11.27 -24.71 -15.19
C TYR A 37 10.07 -24.70 -16.13
N GLY A 38 8.94 -25.31 -15.71
CA GLY A 38 7.72 -25.41 -16.52
C GLY A 38 7.07 -24.05 -16.84
N ASP A 39 5.87 -24.09 -17.38
CA ASP A 39 5.10 -22.90 -17.74
C ASP A 39 4.50 -22.22 -16.49
N MET A 40 4.21 -20.93 -16.60
CA MET A 40 3.54 -20.18 -15.58
C MET A 40 2.11 -20.70 -15.36
N PRO A 41 1.56 -20.62 -14.13
CA PRO A 41 0.20 -21.07 -13.86
C PRO A 41 -0.84 -20.30 -14.65
N GLU A 42 -1.92 -20.99 -15.05
CA GLU A 42 -3.09 -20.32 -15.63
C GLU A 42 -3.55 -19.16 -14.74
N GLY A 43 -3.89 -18.02 -15.36
CA GLY A 43 -4.31 -16.80 -14.65
C GLY A 43 -3.18 -15.84 -14.29
N TYR A 44 -1.90 -16.16 -14.53
CA TYR A 44 -0.82 -15.20 -14.29
C TYR A 44 -0.96 -13.93 -15.15
N GLY A 45 -1.40 -14.06 -16.40
CA GLY A 45 -1.69 -12.93 -17.29
C GLY A 45 -2.78 -12.00 -16.73
N GLU A 46 -3.79 -12.54 -16.04
CA GLU A 46 -4.85 -11.73 -15.42
C GLU A 46 -4.31 -10.80 -14.31
N ILE A 47 -3.22 -11.20 -13.66
CA ILE A 47 -2.55 -10.37 -12.65
C ILE A 47 -2.02 -9.09 -13.31
N LEU A 48 -1.43 -9.18 -14.49
CA LEU A 48 -0.89 -8.03 -15.22
C LEU A 48 -2.00 -7.09 -15.71
N ASP A 49 -3.17 -7.62 -16.05
CA ASP A 49 -4.32 -6.83 -16.47
C ASP A 49 -4.91 -5.98 -15.33
N THR A 50 -4.61 -6.30 -14.07
CA THR A 50 -5.01 -5.46 -12.93
C THR A 50 -4.17 -4.20 -12.76
N LEU A 51 -2.99 -4.14 -13.40
CA LEU A 51 -2.08 -3.01 -13.31
C LEU A 51 -2.55 -1.86 -14.21
N PRO A 52 -2.36 -0.58 -13.80
CA PRO A 52 -2.58 0.58 -14.66
C PRO A 52 -1.70 0.50 -15.93
N GLU A 53 -2.22 0.97 -17.06
CA GLU A 53 -1.48 1.05 -18.32
C GLU A 53 -0.15 1.80 -18.14
N GLU A 54 -0.15 2.89 -17.39
CA GLU A 54 1.04 3.71 -17.09
C GLU A 54 2.17 2.92 -16.39
N ILE A 55 1.81 1.90 -15.61
CA ILE A 55 2.78 1.00 -14.96
C ILE A 55 3.14 -0.13 -15.93
N ARG A 56 2.13 -0.69 -16.61
CA ARG A 56 2.29 -1.81 -17.54
C ARG A 56 3.28 -1.48 -18.66
N ASP A 57 3.18 -0.26 -19.24
CA ASP A 57 4.09 0.22 -20.30
C ASP A 57 5.56 0.38 -19.86
N ARG A 58 5.81 0.30 -18.56
CA ARG A 58 7.15 0.43 -17.97
C ARG A 58 7.73 -0.88 -17.48
N LEU A 59 6.95 -1.97 -17.58
CA LEU A 59 7.43 -3.29 -17.19
C LEU A 59 8.49 -3.78 -18.20
N PRO A 60 9.51 -4.53 -17.74
CA PRO A 60 10.47 -5.17 -18.62
C PRO A 60 9.77 -6.16 -19.58
N GLU A 61 10.35 -6.35 -20.77
CA GLU A 61 9.91 -7.38 -21.71
C GLU A 61 10.00 -8.77 -21.06
N GLY A 62 9.00 -9.61 -21.30
CA GLY A 62 8.96 -10.98 -20.76
C GLY A 62 8.23 -11.15 -19.44
N VAL A 63 7.76 -10.08 -18.78
CA VAL A 63 6.93 -10.21 -17.57
C VAL A 63 5.62 -10.95 -17.85
N ASP A 64 5.07 -10.82 -19.05
CA ASP A 64 3.86 -11.48 -19.54
C ASP A 64 4.11 -12.84 -20.17
N SER A 65 5.35 -13.32 -20.16
CA SER A 65 5.71 -14.61 -20.77
C SER A 65 5.06 -15.77 -20.01
N GLU A 66 4.52 -16.72 -20.76
CA GLU A 66 4.05 -18.01 -20.21
C GLU A 66 5.21 -18.88 -19.69
N ARG A 67 6.44 -18.57 -20.07
CA ARG A 67 7.63 -19.31 -19.64
C ARG A 67 8.16 -18.77 -18.32
N THR A 68 8.24 -19.62 -17.31
CA THR A 68 8.70 -19.25 -15.97
C THR A 68 10.11 -18.64 -15.96
N GLU A 69 11.01 -19.08 -16.87
CA GLU A 69 12.36 -18.53 -16.95
C GLU A 69 12.37 -17.05 -17.35
N GLU A 70 11.66 -16.72 -18.45
CA GLU A 70 11.58 -15.34 -18.98
C GLU A 70 10.87 -14.41 -17.98
N ALA A 71 9.75 -14.87 -17.41
CA ALA A 71 9.06 -14.12 -16.37
C ALA A 71 9.93 -13.93 -15.11
N GLY A 72 10.74 -14.92 -14.76
CA GLY A 72 11.67 -14.86 -13.63
C GLY A 72 12.82 -13.87 -13.85
N GLU A 73 13.37 -13.81 -15.06
CA GLU A 73 14.41 -12.83 -15.45
C GLU A 73 13.83 -11.41 -15.38
N ALA A 74 12.64 -11.19 -15.94
CA ALA A 74 11.96 -9.90 -15.92
C ALA A 74 11.64 -9.46 -14.47
N VAL A 75 11.15 -10.35 -13.61
CA VAL A 75 10.93 -10.06 -12.18
C VAL A 75 12.25 -9.74 -11.47
N SER A 76 13.34 -10.43 -11.82
CA SER A 76 14.68 -10.13 -11.26
C SER A 76 15.15 -8.74 -11.69
N GLU A 77 14.95 -8.34 -12.95
CA GLU A 77 15.27 -7.01 -13.44
C GLU A 77 14.47 -5.92 -12.71
N MET A 78 13.18 -6.14 -12.48
CA MET A 78 12.32 -5.23 -11.71
C MET A 78 12.76 -5.06 -10.26
N THR A 79 13.49 -6.03 -9.70
CA THR A 79 14.04 -5.96 -8.34
C THR A 79 15.40 -5.27 -8.27
N ASP A 80 16.02 -4.95 -9.41
CA ASP A 80 17.29 -4.23 -9.42
C ASP A 80 17.09 -2.82 -8.81
N SER A 81 18.01 -2.47 -7.95
CA SER A 81 18.02 -1.17 -7.27
C SER A 81 18.05 0.01 -8.24
N ARG A 82 18.70 -0.15 -9.39
CA ARG A 82 18.75 0.89 -10.44
C ARG A 82 17.39 1.10 -11.08
N TYR A 83 16.70 0.02 -11.45
CA TYR A 83 15.36 0.10 -12.01
C TYR A 83 14.39 0.80 -11.05
N LEU A 84 14.38 0.36 -9.80
CA LEU A 84 13.53 0.95 -8.76
C LEU A 84 13.82 2.43 -8.51
N LEU A 85 15.10 2.83 -8.48
CA LEU A 85 15.49 4.23 -8.30
C LEU A 85 15.10 5.11 -9.49
N THR A 86 15.25 4.61 -10.73
CA THR A 86 14.85 5.34 -11.94
C THR A 86 13.33 5.54 -11.96
N LEU A 87 12.58 4.48 -11.67
CA LEU A 87 11.14 4.55 -11.60
C LEU A 87 10.65 5.51 -10.50
N LEU A 88 11.29 5.47 -9.32
CA LEU A 88 11.04 6.41 -8.23
C LEU A 88 11.28 7.86 -8.65
N ALA A 89 12.38 8.13 -9.36
CA ALA A 89 12.72 9.47 -9.83
C ALA A 89 11.69 9.99 -10.84
N ASP A 90 11.27 9.16 -11.78
CA ASP A 90 10.28 9.49 -12.80
C ASP A 90 8.90 9.79 -12.19
N LEU A 91 8.42 8.89 -11.32
CA LEU A 91 7.14 9.08 -10.63
C LEU A 91 7.16 10.32 -9.73
N THR A 92 8.25 10.52 -9.00
CA THR A 92 8.41 11.73 -8.16
C THR A 92 8.43 12.99 -9.01
N GLY A 93 9.04 12.98 -10.20
CA GLY A 93 9.08 14.10 -11.11
C GLY A 93 7.69 14.54 -11.61
N ILE A 94 6.84 13.58 -11.96
CA ILE A 94 5.45 13.82 -12.39
C ILE A 94 4.63 14.43 -11.26
N GLU A 95 4.65 13.81 -10.09
CA GLU A 95 3.89 14.24 -8.91
C GLU A 95 4.40 15.57 -8.35
N MET A 96 5.71 15.82 -8.44
CA MET A 96 6.31 17.12 -8.04
C MET A 96 5.73 18.28 -8.86
N GLY A 97 5.51 18.10 -10.16
CA GLY A 97 4.89 19.12 -11.01
C GLY A 97 3.46 19.45 -10.57
N GLN A 98 2.69 18.48 -10.09
CA GLN A 98 1.35 18.70 -9.54
C GLN A 98 1.42 19.41 -8.18
N ALA A 99 2.33 18.96 -7.31
CA ALA A 99 2.54 19.57 -5.99
C ALA A 99 2.98 21.03 -6.07
N VAL A 100 3.88 21.39 -6.99
CA VAL A 100 4.31 22.76 -7.23
C VAL A 100 3.15 23.65 -7.73
N ARG A 101 2.32 23.15 -8.63
CA ARG A 101 1.12 23.85 -9.09
C ARG A 101 0.13 24.09 -7.96
N LEU A 102 -0.07 23.10 -7.10
CA LEU A 102 -0.92 23.21 -5.91
C LEU A 102 -0.35 24.24 -4.94
N PHE A 103 0.96 24.17 -4.66
CA PHE A 103 1.65 25.14 -3.82
C PHE A 103 1.47 26.56 -4.33
N ALA A 104 1.70 26.81 -5.63
CA ALA A 104 1.54 28.13 -6.23
C ALA A 104 0.10 28.68 -6.11
N LYS A 105 -0.91 27.81 -6.33
CA LYS A 105 -2.33 28.19 -6.14
C LYS A 105 -2.62 28.59 -4.69
N LEU A 106 -2.20 27.76 -3.73
CA LEU A 106 -2.42 28.04 -2.31
C LEU A 106 -1.66 29.27 -1.84
N PHE A 107 -0.42 29.42 -2.26
CA PHE A 107 0.41 30.57 -1.92
C PHE A 107 -0.23 31.87 -2.44
N GLY A 108 -0.74 31.87 -3.68
CA GLY A 108 -1.46 33.01 -4.23
C GLY A 108 -2.73 33.36 -3.42
N LEU A 109 -3.50 32.36 -3.01
CA LEU A 109 -4.68 32.60 -2.17
C LEU A 109 -4.31 33.08 -0.76
N LEU A 110 -3.21 32.60 -0.19
CA LEU A 110 -2.71 33.06 1.10
C LEU A 110 -2.22 34.53 1.04
N LEU A 111 -1.52 34.89 -0.02
CA LEU A 111 -1.12 36.31 -0.25
C LEU A 111 -2.34 37.19 -0.34
N LEU A 112 -3.36 36.79 -1.10
CA LEU A 112 -4.61 37.53 -1.20
C LEU A 112 -5.30 37.65 0.15
N SER A 113 -5.37 36.57 0.93
CA SER A 113 -5.90 36.60 2.30
C SER A 113 -5.12 37.52 3.22
N ALA A 114 -3.78 37.54 3.11
CA ALA A 114 -2.93 38.42 3.90
C ALA A 114 -3.17 39.91 3.54
N VAL A 115 -3.36 40.25 2.27
CA VAL A 115 -3.74 41.61 1.85
C VAL A 115 -5.09 41.99 2.46
N PHE A 116 -6.09 41.14 2.39
CA PHE A 116 -7.38 41.38 3.04
C PHE A 116 -7.26 41.53 4.57
N ALA A 117 -6.39 40.72 5.20
CA ALA A 117 -6.12 40.85 6.62
C ALA A 117 -5.47 42.19 6.99
N ALA A 118 -4.55 42.69 6.17
CA ALA A 118 -3.92 44.02 6.34
C ALA A 118 -4.93 45.14 6.17
N VAL A 119 -5.78 45.09 5.14
CA VAL A 119 -6.84 46.08 4.91
C VAL A 119 -7.88 46.04 6.05
N ARG A 120 -8.18 44.88 6.56
CA ARG A 120 -9.10 44.66 7.70
C ARG A 120 -8.69 45.43 8.96
N SER A 121 -7.40 45.52 9.25
CA SER A 121 -6.90 46.26 10.41
C SER A 121 -7.25 47.76 10.36
N SER A 122 -7.60 48.26 9.17
CA SER A 122 -8.04 49.62 8.92
C SER A 122 -9.55 49.82 9.14
N PHE A 123 -10.33 48.76 9.22
CA PHE A 123 -11.77 48.82 9.49
C PHE A 123 -12.04 48.74 11.00
N GLY A 124 -12.70 49.74 11.54
CA GLY A 124 -12.96 49.90 12.97
C GLY A 124 -14.08 48.99 13.54
N SER A 125 -14.57 47.97 12.79
CA SER A 125 -15.64 47.10 13.27
C SER A 125 -15.21 45.60 13.31
N ASP A 126 -15.41 44.98 14.47
CA ASP A 126 -15.13 43.56 14.68
C ASP A 126 -15.99 42.64 13.80
N ALA A 127 -17.23 43.05 13.53
CA ALA A 127 -18.16 42.30 12.69
C ALA A 127 -17.67 42.21 11.24
N LEU A 128 -17.21 43.30 10.64
CA LEU A 128 -16.66 43.30 9.29
C LEU A 128 -15.36 42.48 9.20
N SER A 129 -14.53 42.59 10.25
CA SER A 129 -13.32 41.80 10.41
C SER A 129 -13.62 40.30 10.44
N GLY A 130 -14.66 39.86 11.15
CA GLY A 130 -15.12 38.47 11.21
C GLY A 130 -15.64 37.96 9.85
N ALA A 131 -16.43 38.79 9.15
CA ALA A 131 -16.96 38.44 7.83
C ALA A 131 -15.85 38.21 6.78
N VAL A 132 -14.86 39.14 6.72
CA VAL A 132 -13.72 39.01 5.82
C VAL A 132 -12.93 37.73 6.09
N ARG A 133 -12.66 37.43 7.37
CA ARG A 133 -11.97 36.18 7.76
C ARG A 133 -12.76 34.94 7.33
N PHE A 134 -14.08 34.93 7.54
CA PHE A 134 -14.93 33.84 7.10
C PHE A 134 -14.86 33.65 5.58
N CYS A 135 -15.00 34.74 4.82
CA CYS A 135 -14.95 34.69 3.36
C CYS A 135 -13.59 34.19 2.81
N SER A 136 -12.47 34.65 3.39
CA SER A 136 -11.13 34.18 2.96
C SER A 136 -10.90 32.71 3.25
N THR A 137 -11.25 32.25 4.46
CA THR A 137 -11.14 30.83 4.81
C THR A 137 -12.06 29.97 3.97
N ALA A 138 -13.30 30.41 3.70
CA ALA A 138 -14.24 29.71 2.84
C ALA A 138 -13.75 29.62 1.40
N ALA A 139 -13.14 30.67 0.87
CA ALA A 139 -12.56 30.68 -0.47
C ALA A 139 -11.39 29.68 -0.61
N ILE A 140 -10.49 29.64 0.37
CA ILE A 140 -9.40 28.65 0.39
C ILE A 140 -9.97 27.23 0.48
N PHE A 141 -10.95 26.99 1.35
CA PHE A 141 -11.61 25.70 1.44
C PHE A 141 -12.28 25.29 0.13
N ALA A 142 -13.01 26.20 -0.51
CA ALA A 142 -13.65 25.93 -1.80
C ALA A 142 -12.64 25.58 -2.89
N ALA A 143 -11.47 26.22 -2.90
CA ALA A 143 -10.38 25.87 -3.81
C ALA A 143 -9.78 24.51 -3.53
N MET A 144 -9.79 24.07 -2.25
CA MET A 144 -9.19 22.81 -1.80
C MET A 144 -10.11 21.61 -1.88
N ILE A 145 -11.44 21.81 -1.85
CA ILE A 145 -12.41 20.70 -1.79
C ILE A 145 -12.28 19.76 -2.99
N TYR A 146 -12.03 20.30 -4.19
CA TYR A 146 -11.83 19.48 -5.38
C TYR A 146 -10.58 18.61 -5.29
N VAL A 147 -9.45 19.21 -4.87
CA VAL A 147 -8.19 18.47 -4.67
C VAL A 147 -8.36 17.39 -3.62
N GLN A 148 -9.08 17.70 -2.54
CA GLN A 148 -9.38 16.73 -1.47
C GLN A 148 -10.23 15.56 -1.98
N LEU A 149 -11.29 15.83 -2.73
CA LEU A 149 -12.17 14.81 -3.29
C LEU A 149 -11.43 13.93 -4.32
N ASP A 150 -10.58 14.53 -5.15
CA ASP A 150 -9.78 13.78 -6.13
C ASP A 150 -8.80 12.83 -5.44
N HIS A 151 -8.11 13.28 -4.39
CA HIS A 151 -7.22 12.39 -3.63
C HIS A 151 -7.98 11.31 -2.84
N LEU A 152 -9.17 11.61 -2.34
CA LEU A 152 -10.01 10.58 -1.72
C LEU A 152 -10.39 9.49 -2.73
N ARG A 153 -10.80 9.87 -3.93
CA ARG A 153 -11.09 8.93 -5.02
C ARG A 153 -9.83 8.16 -5.45
N TYR A 154 -8.69 8.84 -5.51
CA TYR A 154 -7.42 8.22 -5.85
C TYR A 154 -7.03 7.12 -4.86
N VAL A 155 -7.19 7.37 -3.56
CA VAL A 155 -6.98 6.36 -2.50
C VAL A 155 -8.00 5.22 -2.61
N GLN A 156 -9.27 5.53 -2.90
CA GLN A 156 -10.29 4.50 -3.10
C GLN A 156 -9.93 3.60 -4.30
N ASN A 157 -9.60 4.19 -5.45
CA ASN A 157 -9.19 3.45 -6.65
C ASN A 157 -7.95 2.60 -6.39
N PHE A 158 -6.97 3.12 -5.63
CA PHE A 158 -5.81 2.34 -5.20
C PHE A 158 -6.24 1.10 -4.41
N LEU A 159 -7.10 1.25 -3.41
CA LEU A 159 -7.57 0.12 -2.60
C LEU A 159 -8.34 -0.92 -3.45
N GLU A 160 -9.18 -0.47 -4.37
CA GLU A 160 -9.89 -1.34 -5.30
C GLU A 160 -8.92 -2.11 -6.21
N ARG A 161 -7.90 -1.46 -6.75
CA ARG A 161 -6.86 -2.10 -7.58
C ARG A 161 -6.04 -3.12 -6.80
N VAL A 162 -5.65 -2.78 -5.57
CA VAL A 162 -4.93 -3.72 -4.69
C VAL A 162 -5.80 -4.94 -4.37
N CYS A 163 -7.09 -4.75 -4.12
CA CYS A 163 -8.03 -5.85 -3.93
C CYS A 163 -8.18 -6.70 -5.21
N SER A 164 -8.23 -6.08 -6.38
CA SER A 164 -8.29 -6.77 -7.67
C SER A 164 -7.02 -7.59 -7.93
N LEU A 165 -5.85 -7.00 -7.72
CA LEU A 165 -4.56 -7.69 -7.83
C LEU A 165 -4.51 -8.93 -6.93
N MET A 166 -4.89 -8.78 -5.66
CA MET A 166 -4.88 -9.89 -4.71
C MET A 166 -5.90 -10.97 -5.07
N ASN A 167 -7.06 -10.57 -5.60
CA ASN A 167 -8.08 -11.51 -6.06
C ASN A 167 -7.57 -12.35 -7.24
N ALA A 168 -6.88 -11.75 -8.20
CA ALA A 168 -6.23 -12.47 -9.31
C ALA A 168 -5.08 -13.39 -8.82
N MET A 169 -4.38 -13.01 -7.74
CA MET A 169 -3.30 -13.83 -7.18
C MET A 169 -3.79 -15.08 -6.42
N ILE A 170 -5.02 -15.11 -5.92
CA ILE A 170 -5.52 -16.24 -5.12
C ILE A 170 -5.50 -17.57 -5.89
N PRO A 171 -6.08 -17.69 -7.10
CA PRO A 171 -6.04 -18.94 -7.86
C PRO A 171 -4.60 -19.34 -8.23
N VAL A 172 -3.76 -18.39 -8.62
CA VAL A 172 -2.37 -18.64 -9.01
C VAL A 172 -1.56 -19.18 -7.81
N THR A 173 -1.67 -18.55 -6.65
CA THR A 173 -0.98 -19.02 -5.44
C THR A 173 -1.50 -20.39 -4.96
N GLY A 174 -2.80 -20.62 -5.10
CA GLY A 174 -3.42 -21.93 -4.80
C GLY A 174 -2.91 -23.03 -5.71
N ALA A 175 -2.80 -22.79 -7.02
CA ALA A 175 -2.26 -23.72 -7.98
C ALA A 175 -0.79 -24.05 -7.68
N VAL A 176 0.04 -23.06 -7.41
CA VAL A 176 1.46 -23.26 -7.09
C VAL A 176 1.64 -24.04 -5.79
N TRP A 177 0.82 -23.82 -4.77
CA TRP A 177 0.84 -24.66 -3.54
C TRP A 177 0.46 -26.09 -3.83
N ALA A 178 -0.58 -26.32 -4.65
CA ALA A 178 -1.03 -27.67 -5.01
C ALA A 178 0.04 -28.42 -5.80
N MET A 179 0.72 -27.76 -6.76
CA MET A 179 1.84 -28.34 -7.52
C MET A 179 3.00 -28.76 -6.63
N GLY A 180 3.23 -28.04 -5.53
CA GLY A 180 4.24 -28.36 -4.51
C GLY A 180 3.84 -29.48 -3.54
N GLY A 181 2.72 -30.16 -3.75
CA GLY A 181 2.20 -31.18 -2.85
C GLY A 181 1.56 -30.63 -1.57
N ASN A 182 1.39 -29.33 -1.48
CA ASN A 182 0.80 -28.63 -0.32
C ASN A 182 -0.71 -28.47 -0.49
N VAL A 183 -1.46 -29.56 -0.68
CA VAL A 183 -2.90 -29.53 -1.00
C VAL A 183 -3.75 -28.92 0.12
N SER A 184 -3.48 -29.29 1.37
CA SER A 184 -4.20 -28.69 2.51
C SER A 184 -3.79 -27.24 2.74
N THR A 185 -2.54 -26.87 2.50
CA THR A 185 -2.07 -25.49 2.54
C THR A 185 -2.72 -24.67 1.43
N ALA A 186 -2.89 -25.22 0.23
CA ALA A 186 -3.59 -24.56 -0.88
C ALA A 186 -5.04 -24.22 -0.51
N ALA A 187 -5.77 -25.17 0.05
CA ALA A 187 -7.17 -24.97 0.44
C ALA A 187 -7.32 -23.95 1.57
N VAL A 188 -6.55 -24.12 2.66
CA VAL A 188 -6.62 -23.24 3.84
C VAL A 188 -6.06 -21.84 3.52
N GLY A 189 -4.94 -21.76 2.78
CA GLY A 189 -4.31 -20.52 2.39
C GLY A 189 -5.19 -19.70 1.46
N SER A 190 -5.79 -20.31 0.44
CA SER A 190 -6.72 -19.61 -0.46
C SER A 190 -7.95 -19.11 0.30
N ALA A 191 -8.58 -19.93 1.15
CA ALA A 191 -9.71 -19.50 1.96
C ALA A 191 -9.34 -18.36 2.92
N GLY A 192 -8.14 -18.42 3.51
CA GLY A 192 -7.60 -17.35 4.36
C GLY A 192 -7.40 -16.04 3.60
N LEU A 193 -6.82 -16.11 2.39
CA LEU A 193 -6.62 -14.95 1.52
C LEU A 193 -7.96 -14.36 1.06
N TYR A 194 -8.95 -15.16 0.69
CA TYR A 194 -10.31 -14.69 0.37
C TYR A 194 -10.95 -13.96 1.56
N SER A 195 -10.85 -14.52 2.75
CA SER A 195 -11.39 -13.90 3.95
C SER A 195 -10.70 -12.56 4.27
N PHE A 196 -9.38 -12.53 4.13
CA PHE A 196 -8.58 -11.31 4.31
C PHE A 196 -8.97 -10.24 3.29
N LEU A 197 -9.09 -10.61 2.02
CA LEU A 197 -9.47 -9.71 0.94
C LEU A 197 -10.87 -9.11 1.16
N ALA A 198 -11.84 -9.95 1.52
CA ALA A 198 -13.21 -9.50 1.81
C ALA A 198 -13.26 -8.49 2.96
N VAL A 199 -12.45 -8.67 4.01
CA VAL A 199 -12.35 -7.73 5.12
C VAL A 199 -11.66 -6.43 4.65
N CYS A 200 -10.57 -6.51 3.89
CA CYS A 200 -9.89 -5.34 3.33
C CYS A 200 -10.82 -4.52 2.44
N GLU A 201 -11.53 -5.16 1.51
CA GLU A 201 -12.47 -4.49 0.61
C GLU A 201 -13.59 -3.77 1.38
N ASN A 202 -14.18 -4.44 2.36
CA ASN A 202 -15.26 -3.86 3.12
C ASN A 202 -14.82 -2.77 4.09
N LEU A 203 -13.70 -2.97 4.79
CA LEU A 203 -13.21 -2.00 5.77
C LEU A 203 -12.44 -0.85 5.13
N CYS A 204 -11.44 -1.14 4.28
CA CYS A 204 -10.60 -0.09 3.71
C CYS A 204 -11.32 0.69 2.61
N ALA A 205 -11.80 0.02 1.57
CA ALA A 205 -12.38 0.71 0.42
C ALA A 205 -13.69 1.45 0.76
N LYS A 206 -14.56 0.85 1.59
CA LYS A 206 -15.86 1.44 1.91
C LYS A 206 -15.84 2.45 3.06
N THR A 207 -14.88 2.41 3.97
CA THR A 207 -14.87 3.30 5.15
C THR A 207 -13.94 4.48 5.03
N VAL A 208 -12.90 4.43 4.20
CA VAL A 208 -11.93 5.52 4.04
C VAL A 208 -12.62 6.81 3.58
N MET A 209 -13.43 6.73 2.54
CA MET A 209 -14.13 7.89 1.98
C MET A 209 -15.01 8.60 3.02
N PRO A 210 -15.99 7.91 3.69
CA PRO A 210 -16.83 8.58 4.67
C PRO A 210 -16.05 9.07 5.88
N VAL A 211 -15.05 8.34 6.40
CA VAL A 211 -14.29 8.77 7.58
C VAL A 211 -13.42 9.99 7.25
N CYS A 212 -12.67 9.96 6.14
CA CYS A 212 -11.84 11.09 5.74
C CYS A 212 -12.69 12.30 5.31
N GLY A 213 -13.81 12.08 4.64
CA GLY A 213 -14.78 13.14 4.30
C GLY A 213 -15.38 13.80 5.55
N PHE A 214 -15.78 13.00 6.54
CA PHE A 214 -16.25 13.50 7.83
C PHE A 214 -15.17 14.31 8.56
N CYS A 215 -13.94 13.81 8.60
CA CYS A 215 -12.81 14.55 9.18
C CYS A 215 -12.51 15.85 8.44
N THR A 216 -12.69 15.91 7.13
CA THR A 216 -12.56 17.13 6.32
C THR A 216 -13.63 18.15 6.67
N ALA A 217 -14.88 17.71 6.81
CA ALA A 217 -15.98 18.57 7.25
C ALA A 217 -15.74 19.12 8.67
N LEU A 218 -15.28 18.28 9.59
CA LEU A 218 -14.92 18.72 10.94
C LEU A 218 -13.75 19.72 10.93
N ALA A 219 -12.78 19.57 10.03
CA ALA A 219 -11.68 20.52 9.87
C ALA A 219 -12.19 21.90 9.50
N LEU A 220 -13.14 21.99 8.57
CA LEU A 220 -13.78 23.25 8.19
C LEU A 220 -14.55 23.85 9.38
N CYS A 221 -15.41 23.08 10.04
CA CYS A 221 -16.17 23.56 11.19
C CYS A 221 -15.27 24.08 12.31
N ASN A 222 -14.18 23.38 12.62
CA ASN A 222 -13.21 23.79 13.63
C ASN A 222 -12.48 25.08 13.25
N THR A 223 -12.27 25.33 11.95
CA THR A 223 -11.60 26.53 11.47
C THR A 223 -12.51 27.76 11.51
N LEU A 224 -13.78 27.58 11.14
CA LEU A 224 -14.77 28.65 11.12
C LEU A 224 -15.26 29.02 12.54
N SER A 225 -15.34 28.04 13.44
CA SER A 225 -15.80 28.22 14.81
C SER A 225 -14.85 27.56 15.81
N PRO A 226 -13.71 28.19 16.12
CA PRO A 226 -12.68 27.61 17.00
C PRO A 226 -13.14 27.33 18.44
N GLU A 227 -14.18 28.06 18.89
CA GLU A 227 -14.75 27.97 20.24
C GLU A 227 -15.46 26.63 20.51
N MET A 228 -15.87 25.91 19.46
CA MET A 228 -16.62 24.65 19.58
C MET A 228 -15.77 23.45 20.09
N GLY A 229 -14.47 23.56 20.21
CA GLY A 229 -13.60 22.49 20.73
C GLY A 229 -13.53 21.20 19.87
N ILE A 230 -14.00 21.23 18.64
CA ILE A 230 -14.17 20.07 17.72
C ILE A 230 -12.82 19.43 17.33
N LYS A 231 -11.72 20.18 17.47
CA LYS A 231 -10.36 19.72 17.10
C LYS A 231 -9.98 18.39 17.77
N GLY A 232 -10.27 18.26 19.06
CA GLY A 232 -10.00 17.04 19.83
C GLY A 232 -10.77 15.84 19.29
N PHE A 233 -12.03 16.04 18.92
CA PHE A 233 -12.91 15.01 18.40
C PHE A 233 -12.45 14.50 17.02
N ALA A 234 -12.16 15.39 16.06
CA ALA A 234 -11.64 14.99 14.75
C ALA A 234 -10.31 14.21 14.86
N GLY A 235 -9.42 14.64 15.77
CA GLY A 235 -8.18 13.91 16.05
C GLY A 235 -8.41 12.53 16.66
N ALA A 236 -9.39 12.40 17.56
CA ALA A 236 -9.76 11.14 18.18
C ALA A 236 -10.34 10.16 17.13
N VAL A 237 -11.26 10.62 16.26
CA VAL A 237 -11.84 9.80 15.20
C VAL A 237 -10.75 9.23 14.27
N LYS A 238 -9.84 10.07 13.78
CA LYS A 238 -8.71 9.63 12.94
C LYS A 238 -7.82 8.60 13.63
N LYS A 239 -7.50 8.84 14.90
CA LYS A 239 -6.65 7.94 15.69
C LYS A 239 -7.33 6.60 15.99
N ILE A 240 -8.59 6.61 16.37
CA ILE A 240 -9.37 5.39 16.64
C ILE A 240 -9.51 4.59 15.35
N TYR A 241 -9.86 5.23 14.24
CA TYR A 241 -10.00 4.57 12.94
C TYR A 241 -8.71 3.86 12.50
N THR A 242 -7.58 4.55 12.49
CA THR A 242 -6.28 3.95 12.14
C THR A 242 -5.85 2.86 13.11
N PHE A 243 -6.12 3.00 14.40
CA PHE A 243 -5.80 1.98 15.38
C PHE A 243 -6.64 0.71 15.19
N VAL A 244 -7.96 0.85 15.05
CA VAL A 244 -8.89 -0.28 14.84
C VAL A 244 -8.56 -1.02 13.54
N LEU A 245 -8.32 -0.27 12.46
CA LEU A 245 -7.92 -0.85 11.19
C LEU A 245 -6.63 -1.66 11.32
N GLY A 246 -5.61 -1.08 11.97
CA GLY A 246 -4.34 -1.75 12.21
C GLY A 246 -4.46 -3.01 13.07
N LEU A 247 -5.30 -2.96 14.11
CA LEU A 247 -5.56 -4.11 14.95
C LEU A 247 -6.21 -5.25 14.17
N ILE A 248 -7.25 -4.97 13.40
CA ILE A 248 -7.95 -5.96 12.58
C ILE A 248 -7.00 -6.58 11.56
N MET A 249 -6.24 -5.75 10.84
CA MET A 249 -5.27 -6.21 9.85
C MET A 249 -4.18 -7.08 10.47
N THR A 250 -3.67 -6.70 11.63
CA THR A 250 -2.65 -7.49 12.35
C THR A 250 -3.19 -8.86 12.77
N ILE A 251 -4.41 -8.93 13.27
CA ILE A 251 -5.06 -10.19 13.64
C ILE A 251 -5.25 -11.08 12.42
N LEU A 252 -5.68 -10.51 11.28
CA LEU A 252 -5.89 -11.27 10.05
C LEU A 252 -4.59 -11.86 9.52
N VAL A 253 -3.51 -11.08 9.47
CA VAL A 253 -2.19 -11.58 9.01
C VAL A 253 -1.65 -12.65 9.98
N ALA A 254 -1.77 -12.44 11.28
CA ALA A 254 -1.37 -13.44 12.26
C ALA A 254 -2.17 -14.75 12.12
N SER A 255 -3.48 -14.65 11.88
CA SER A 255 -4.36 -15.79 11.62
C SER A 255 -3.95 -16.55 10.35
N LEU A 256 -3.75 -15.84 9.25
CA LEU A 256 -3.30 -16.39 7.98
C LEU A 256 -1.95 -17.10 8.14
N GLY A 257 -0.99 -16.46 8.79
CA GLY A 257 0.34 -17.03 9.04
C GLY A 257 0.30 -18.30 9.89
N SER A 258 -0.51 -18.32 10.95
CA SER A 258 -0.64 -19.50 11.81
C SER A 258 -1.35 -20.67 11.10
N GLN A 259 -2.42 -20.40 10.36
CA GLN A 259 -3.14 -21.41 9.58
C GLN A 259 -2.25 -22.00 8.49
N THR A 260 -1.53 -21.18 7.75
CA THR A 260 -0.62 -21.60 6.69
C THR A 260 0.54 -22.44 7.25
N ALA A 261 1.11 -22.03 8.38
CA ALA A 261 2.17 -22.80 9.04
C ALA A 261 1.71 -24.18 9.52
N LEU A 262 0.52 -24.27 10.11
CA LEU A 262 -0.05 -25.55 10.57
C LEU A 262 -0.36 -26.49 9.39
N SER A 263 -0.97 -25.96 8.32
CA SER A 263 -1.30 -26.73 7.12
C SER A 263 -0.05 -27.25 6.41
N SER A 264 0.97 -26.40 6.28
CA SER A 264 2.25 -26.74 5.67
C SER A 264 3.00 -27.82 6.48
N ALA A 265 2.92 -27.79 7.81
CA ALA A 265 3.48 -28.83 8.66
C ALA A 265 2.76 -30.18 8.47
N ALA A 266 1.44 -30.17 8.31
CA ALA A 266 0.64 -31.36 8.02
C ALA A 266 0.99 -31.96 6.65
N ASP A 267 1.04 -31.13 5.59
CA ASP A 267 1.40 -31.56 4.24
C ASP A 267 2.83 -32.12 4.19
N GLY A 268 3.79 -31.49 4.86
CA GLY A 268 5.16 -31.97 4.96
C GLY A 268 5.30 -33.31 5.69
N THR A 269 4.44 -33.61 6.67
CA THR A 269 4.41 -34.87 7.35
C THR A 269 3.90 -36.01 6.43
N VAL A 270 2.83 -35.74 5.68
CA VAL A 270 2.27 -36.67 4.69
C VAL A 270 3.29 -37.01 3.61
N ALA A 271 3.97 -35.99 3.05
CA ALA A 271 4.98 -36.17 2.02
C ALA A 271 6.20 -36.97 2.51
N ARG A 272 6.68 -36.72 3.74
CA ARG A 272 7.78 -37.52 4.35
C ARG A 272 7.40 -38.98 4.57
N THR A 273 6.17 -39.22 4.99
CA THR A 273 5.66 -40.59 5.17
C THR A 273 5.57 -41.31 3.84
N ALA A 274 5.05 -40.66 2.79
CA ALA A 274 4.98 -41.21 1.43
C ALA A 274 6.39 -41.55 0.88
N LYS A 275 7.35 -40.62 1.07
CA LYS A 275 8.76 -40.82 0.66
C LYS A 275 9.41 -41.97 1.40
N MET A 276 9.18 -42.10 2.70
CA MET A 276 9.70 -43.22 3.52
C MET A 276 9.14 -44.58 3.06
N VAL A 277 7.85 -44.66 2.81
CA VAL A 277 7.20 -45.88 2.31
C VAL A 277 7.73 -46.24 0.93
N SER A 278 7.83 -45.26 -0.01
CA SER A 278 8.35 -45.49 -1.36
C SER A 278 9.80 -45.99 -1.35
N SER A 279 10.67 -45.39 -0.55
CA SER A 279 12.08 -45.80 -0.45
C SER A 279 12.28 -47.17 0.18
N THR A 280 11.35 -47.59 1.05
CA THR A 280 11.44 -48.89 1.74
C THR A 280 10.92 -50.04 0.87
N VAL A 281 9.93 -49.79 0.01
CA VAL A 281 9.26 -50.84 -0.79
C VAL A 281 10.00 -51.14 -2.10
N ILE A 282 10.71 -50.16 -2.70
CA ILE A 282 11.37 -50.33 -4.01
C ILE A 282 12.84 -49.81 -3.96
N PRO A 283 13.78 -50.62 -3.45
CA PRO A 283 15.16 -50.15 -3.23
C PRO A 283 15.97 -49.88 -4.49
N VAL A 284 15.60 -50.36 -5.66
CA VAL A 284 16.34 -50.19 -6.92
C VAL A 284 15.85 -48.95 -7.70
N VAL A 285 14.58 -48.55 -7.53
CA VAL A 285 13.98 -47.43 -8.27
C VAL A 285 13.84 -46.17 -7.38
N GLY A 286 13.93 -46.32 -6.08
CA GLY A 286 13.70 -45.27 -5.09
C GLY A 286 14.67 -44.08 -5.24
N GLY A 287 15.90 -44.30 -5.69
CA GLY A 287 16.87 -43.25 -5.94
C GLY A 287 16.45 -42.33 -7.11
N ALA A 288 16.10 -42.91 -8.26
CA ALA A 288 15.68 -42.13 -9.45
C ALA A 288 14.36 -41.39 -9.19
N VAL A 289 13.42 -42.02 -8.47
CA VAL A 289 12.16 -41.35 -8.05
C VAL A 289 12.44 -40.21 -7.07
N GLY A 290 13.37 -40.38 -6.15
CA GLY A 290 13.77 -39.34 -5.20
C GLY A 290 14.42 -38.13 -5.89
N ASP A 291 15.28 -38.37 -6.87
CA ASP A 291 15.93 -37.31 -7.64
C ASP A 291 14.93 -36.55 -8.54
N THR A 292 13.98 -37.26 -9.15
CA THR A 292 12.91 -36.63 -9.94
C THR A 292 12.01 -35.76 -9.05
N LEU A 293 11.59 -36.26 -7.88
CA LEU A 293 10.80 -35.48 -6.93
C LEU A 293 11.54 -34.22 -6.45
N ARG A 294 12.85 -34.35 -6.22
CA ARG A 294 13.68 -33.22 -5.81
C ARG A 294 13.79 -32.16 -6.90
N THR A 295 13.93 -32.56 -8.16
CA THR A 295 13.96 -31.65 -9.31
C THR A 295 12.64 -30.93 -9.49
N VAL A 296 11.52 -31.65 -9.42
CA VAL A 296 10.16 -31.08 -9.48
C VAL A 296 9.96 -30.09 -8.31
N GLY A 297 10.37 -30.47 -7.09
CA GLY A 297 10.28 -29.62 -5.92
C GLY A 297 11.07 -28.31 -6.07
N ALA A 298 12.27 -28.37 -6.66
CA ALA A 298 13.08 -27.18 -6.94
C ALA A 298 12.39 -26.27 -7.98
N GLY A 299 11.82 -26.84 -9.05
CA GLY A 299 11.06 -26.10 -10.06
C GLY A 299 9.84 -25.39 -9.47
N VAL A 300 9.06 -26.08 -8.65
CA VAL A 300 7.91 -25.48 -7.96
C VAL A 300 8.35 -24.37 -6.98
N GLN A 301 9.47 -24.57 -6.29
CA GLN A 301 10.01 -23.55 -5.39
C GLN A 301 10.44 -22.30 -6.16
N TYR A 302 11.04 -22.45 -7.33
CA TYR A 302 11.38 -21.33 -8.20
C TYR A 302 10.13 -20.59 -8.69
N LEU A 303 9.17 -21.32 -9.27
CA LEU A 303 7.89 -20.77 -9.71
C LEU A 303 7.17 -19.99 -8.61
N LYS A 304 7.10 -20.55 -7.41
CA LYS A 304 6.54 -19.94 -6.22
C LYS A 304 7.21 -18.60 -5.90
N SER A 305 8.48 -18.55 -6.10
CA SER A 305 9.27 -17.37 -5.85
C SER A 305 9.03 -16.28 -6.91
N VAL A 306 8.98 -16.66 -8.19
CA VAL A 306 8.67 -15.72 -9.29
C VAL A 306 7.29 -15.11 -9.08
N VAL A 307 6.27 -15.94 -8.82
CA VAL A 307 4.90 -15.46 -8.57
C VAL A 307 4.81 -14.59 -7.32
N GLY A 308 5.43 -15.01 -6.23
CA GLY A 308 5.33 -14.29 -4.96
C GLY A 308 6.10 -12.97 -4.95
N ILE A 309 7.32 -12.95 -5.49
CA ILE A 309 8.13 -11.73 -5.60
C ILE A 309 7.53 -10.80 -6.64
N GLY A 310 7.11 -11.32 -7.80
CA GLY A 310 6.40 -10.54 -8.81
C GLY A 310 5.19 -9.84 -8.22
N GLY A 311 4.35 -10.55 -7.46
CA GLY A 311 3.21 -9.96 -6.75
C GLY A 311 3.59 -8.87 -5.75
N ILE A 312 4.69 -9.05 -5.00
CA ILE A 312 5.21 -8.02 -4.08
C ILE A 312 5.65 -6.78 -4.87
N VAL A 313 6.36 -6.97 -5.99
CA VAL A 313 6.82 -5.86 -6.83
C VAL A 313 5.64 -5.13 -7.46
N PHE A 314 4.65 -5.83 -8.01
CA PHE A 314 3.44 -5.23 -8.57
C PHE A 314 2.67 -4.41 -7.53
N LEU A 315 2.53 -4.94 -6.33
CA LEU A 315 1.92 -4.22 -5.22
C LEU A 315 2.71 -2.95 -4.85
N PHE A 316 4.03 -3.04 -4.85
CA PHE A 316 4.90 -1.90 -4.59
C PHE A 316 4.74 -0.82 -5.68
N LEU A 317 4.69 -1.22 -6.95
CA LEU A 317 4.47 -0.31 -8.08
C LEU A 317 3.11 0.39 -8.01
N LEU A 318 2.07 -0.29 -7.55
CA LEU A 318 0.75 0.33 -7.32
C LEU A 318 0.76 1.30 -6.13
N THR A 319 1.47 0.95 -5.06
CA THR A 319 1.49 1.73 -3.82
C THR A 319 2.30 3.02 -3.95
N LEU A 320 3.40 2.96 -4.68
CA LEU A 320 4.41 4.01 -4.73
C LEU A 320 3.86 5.35 -5.24
N PRO A 321 3.20 5.45 -6.42
CA PRO A 321 2.67 6.71 -6.92
C PRO A 321 1.63 7.30 -5.96
N THR A 322 0.77 6.46 -5.38
CA THR A 322 -0.25 6.89 -4.42
C THR A 322 0.38 7.49 -3.16
N LEU A 323 1.40 6.88 -2.61
CA LEU A 323 2.10 7.40 -1.43
C LEU A 323 2.86 8.68 -1.74
N ILE A 324 3.55 8.78 -2.88
CA ILE A 324 4.30 9.97 -3.29
C ILE A 324 3.33 11.16 -3.43
N SER A 325 2.22 10.98 -4.15
CA SER A 325 1.21 12.02 -4.33
C SER A 325 0.66 12.55 -3.01
N LEU A 326 0.25 11.65 -2.12
CA LEU A 326 -0.27 12.01 -0.80
C LEU A 326 0.78 12.70 0.09
N LEU A 327 2.04 12.22 0.07
CA LEU A 327 3.14 12.81 0.84
C LEU A 327 3.48 14.21 0.34
N LEU A 328 3.59 14.42 -0.97
CA LEU A 328 3.87 15.72 -1.56
C LEU A 328 2.75 16.72 -1.28
N THR A 329 1.49 16.31 -1.43
CA THR A 329 0.35 17.17 -1.10
C THR A 329 0.33 17.55 0.37
N ARG A 330 0.60 16.59 1.26
CA ARG A 330 0.73 16.87 2.70
C ARG A 330 1.87 17.82 3.00
N LEU A 331 3.00 17.71 2.31
CA LEU A 331 4.14 18.62 2.43
C LEU A 331 3.76 20.04 2.01
N VAL A 332 3.03 20.18 0.90
CA VAL A 332 2.50 21.47 0.44
C VAL A 332 1.62 22.12 1.51
N PHE A 333 0.70 21.36 2.12
CA PHE A 333 -0.15 21.89 3.19
C PHE A 333 0.64 22.34 4.42
N LEU A 334 1.67 21.58 4.79
CA LEU A 334 2.54 21.94 5.90
C LEU A 334 3.32 23.23 5.61
N LEU A 335 3.88 23.39 4.42
CA LEU A 335 4.61 24.58 4.00
C LEU A 335 3.68 25.78 3.92
N CYS A 336 2.52 25.64 3.25
CA CYS A 336 1.52 26.71 3.15
C CYS A 336 0.94 27.10 4.52
N GLY A 337 0.75 26.13 5.42
CA GLY A 337 0.32 26.38 6.80
C GLY A 337 1.32 27.22 7.57
N GLY A 338 2.63 26.90 7.48
CA GLY A 338 3.68 27.70 8.08
C GLY A 338 3.77 29.12 7.50
N ILE A 339 3.59 29.26 6.18
CA ILE A 339 3.53 30.57 5.53
C ILE A 339 2.31 31.37 6.00
N ALA A 340 1.15 30.72 6.12
CA ALA A 340 -0.06 31.37 6.61
C ALA A 340 0.12 31.92 8.03
N ASP A 341 0.77 31.17 8.92
CA ASP A 341 1.10 31.62 10.29
C ASP A 341 2.03 32.86 10.26
N LEU A 342 3.04 32.89 9.38
CA LEU A 342 3.94 34.04 9.18
C LEU A 342 3.23 35.28 8.64
N LEU A 343 2.21 35.10 7.79
CA LEU A 343 1.41 36.17 7.21
C LEU A 343 0.28 36.66 8.13
N GLY A 344 0.13 36.08 9.33
CA GLY A 344 -0.94 36.42 10.27
C GLY A 344 -2.32 35.85 9.89
N CYS A 345 -2.35 34.88 8.96
CA CYS A 345 -3.55 34.19 8.49
C CYS A 345 -3.79 32.91 9.31
N GLU A 346 -3.98 33.03 10.62
CA GLU A 346 -4.07 31.88 11.54
C GLU A 346 -5.22 30.92 11.25
N SER A 347 -6.35 31.42 10.70
CA SER A 347 -7.50 30.57 10.39
C SER A 347 -7.20 29.64 9.21
N GLU A 348 -6.57 30.18 8.19
CA GLU A 348 -6.14 29.48 6.99
C GLU A 348 -5.02 28.49 7.29
N GLY A 349 -4.05 28.88 8.14
CA GLY A 349 -2.99 28.01 8.63
C GLY A 349 -3.56 26.82 9.41
N ARG A 350 -4.55 27.05 10.26
CA ARG A 350 -5.26 25.96 10.99
C ARG A 350 -6.00 25.03 10.03
N LEU A 351 -6.69 25.55 9.02
CA LEU A 351 -7.38 24.73 8.02
C LEU A 351 -6.40 23.80 7.30
N LEU A 352 -5.29 24.35 6.79
CA LEU A 352 -4.27 23.57 6.10
C LEU A 352 -3.63 22.50 7.00
N GLY A 353 -3.39 22.82 8.26
CA GLY A 353 -2.90 21.84 9.26
C GLY A 353 -3.87 20.70 9.53
N GLU A 354 -5.18 20.97 9.63
CA GLU A 354 -6.20 19.96 9.82
C GLU A 354 -6.37 19.07 8.55
N LEU A 355 -6.35 19.67 7.34
CA LEU A 355 -6.35 18.94 6.08
C LEU A 355 -5.10 18.05 5.97
N GLY A 356 -3.91 18.58 6.27
CA GLY A 356 -2.68 17.81 6.33
C GLY A 356 -2.75 16.60 7.28
N SER A 357 -3.53 16.72 8.37
CA SER A 357 -3.80 15.61 9.28
C SER A 357 -4.73 14.54 8.66
N VAL A 358 -5.68 14.90 7.79
CA VAL A 358 -6.51 13.96 7.04
C VAL A 358 -5.65 13.19 6.04
N TYR A 359 -4.73 13.86 5.32
CA TYR A 359 -3.76 13.19 4.45
C TYR A 359 -2.87 12.22 5.22
N GLY A 360 -2.50 12.55 6.45
CA GLY A 360 -1.81 11.61 7.34
C GLY A 360 -2.59 10.33 7.61
N CYS A 361 -3.91 10.43 7.74
CA CYS A 361 -4.78 9.27 7.87
C CYS A 361 -4.83 8.44 6.58
N MET A 362 -4.97 9.07 5.41
CA MET A 362 -4.96 8.38 4.10
C MET A 362 -3.63 7.64 3.87
N ILE A 363 -2.49 8.30 4.12
CA ILE A 363 -1.16 7.68 4.03
C ILE A 363 -1.05 6.46 4.95
N ALA A 364 -1.56 6.56 6.18
CA ALA A 364 -1.54 5.43 7.12
C ALA A 364 -2.36 4.25 6.59
N VAL A 365 -3.55 4.49 6.03
CA VAL A 365 -4.40 3.43 5.45
C VAL A 365 -3.71 2.77 4.26
N VAL A 366 -3.21 3.55 3.30
CA VAL A 366 -2.51 3.05 2.11
C VAL A 366 -1.29 2.21 2.51
N SER A 367 -0.43 2.76 3.38
CA SER A 367 0.78 2.05 3.84
C SER A 367 0.44 0.77 4.59
N MET A 368 -0.57 0.80 5.47
CA MET A 368 -0.98 -0.34 6.26
C MET A 368 -1.52 -1.46 5.38
N THR A 369 -2.40 -1.16 4.44
CA THR A 369 -2.95 -2.14 3.48
C THR A 369 -1.82 -2.76 2.66
N SER A 370 -0.91 -1.96 2.12
CA SER A 370 0.23 -2.46 1.34
C SER A 370 1.14 -3.38 2.15
N VAL A 371 1.52 -2.99 3.37
CA VAL A 371 2.35 -3.82 4.25
C VAL A 371 1.67 -5.15 4.57
N MET A 372 0.36 -5.15 4.81
CA MET A 372 -0.38 -6.38 5.11
C MET A 372 -0.39 -7.36 3.93
N PHE A 373 -0.61 -6.87 2.70
CA PHE A 373 -0.55 -7.72 1.51
C PHE A 373 0.87 -8.22 1.23
N ILE A 374 1.90 -7.37 1.40
CA ILE A 374 3.30 -7.81 1.31
C ILE A 374 3.59 -8.93 2.32
N LEU A 375 3.11 -8.81 3.55
CA LEU A 375 3.27 -9.87 4.55
C LEU A 375 2.54 -11.15 4.14
N GLY A 376 1.33 -11.05 3.59
CA GLY A 376 0.58 -12.19 3.06
C GLY A 376 1.35 -12.93 1.96
N LEU A 377 1.88 -12.19 0.97
CA LEU A 377 2.72 -12.76 -0.10
C LEU A 377 4.05 -13.31 0.41
N THR A 378 4.65 -12.68 1.43
CA THR A 378 5.87 -13.18 2.06
C THR A 378 5.64 -14.52 2.75
N ILE A 379 4.48 -14.71 3.39
CA ILE A 379 4.08 -15.99 3.98
C ILE A 379 3.96 -17.05 2.86
N PHE A 380 3.34 -16.71 1.73
CA PHE A 380 3.27 -17.56 0.56
C PHE A 380 4.65 -18.02 0.10
N VAL A 381 5.58 -17.09 -0.13
CA VAL A 381 6.95 -17.40 -0.60
C VAL A 381 7.70 -18.30 0.39
N LYS A 382 7.57 -18.07 1.68
CA LYS A 382 8.30 -18.80 2.73
C LYS A 382 7.72 -20.17 3.09
N THR A 383 6.53 -20.53 2.63
CA THR A 383 5.95 -21.84 2.90
C THR A 383 6.79 -22.95 2.25
N VAL A 384 7.13 -23.98 2.98
CA VAL A 384 7.98 -25.09 2.49
C VAL A 384 7.22 -25.93 1.47
N VAL A 385 7.89 -26.32 0.36
CA VAL A 385 7.34 -27.25 -0.63
C VAL A 385 7.38 -28.67 -0.06
N ALA A 386 6.23 -29.35 -0.02
CA ALA A 386 6.13 -30.65 0.64
C ALA A 386 6.80 -31.77 -0.14
N VAL A 387 6.91 -31.63 -1.48
CA VAL A 387 7.49 -32.65 -2.37
C VAL A 387 9.03 -32.57 -2.41
N ALA A 388 9.65 -31.53 -1.90
CA ALA A 388 11.10 -31.30 -1.95
C ALA A 388 11.91 -32.11 -0.92
#